data_ea9e59991a583addd087ffd4d188c6f7
#
_entry.id   ea9e59991a583addd087ffd4d188c6f7
#
_cell.length_a   1.000
_cell.length_b   1.000
_cell.length_c   1.000
_cell.angle_alpha   90.00
_cell.angle_beta   90.00
_cell.angle_gamma   90.00
#
_symmetry.space_group_name_H-M   'P 1'
#
loop_
_entity.id
_entity.type
_entity.pdbx_description
1 polymer ?
#
loop_
_entity_poly.entity_id
_entity_poly.type
_entity_poly.pdbx_seq_one_letter_code
_entity_poly.pdbx_strand_id
1 'polypeptide(L)'
;MNKNFNVFFERVSAALEIKSLSELAVILNVNRSSITQARKKDSVPANWLLELFRSHGLNPDWLEGGDCPQWLKPGEAVERRFFPVPKVQARLCAGAGSFEVGARVEDYYSFQTKWLQKKGAKEKMVLMDIFGNSMSPEIKDGDTVLIDQSQTDIYAGIVYAVGVEDTIMVKRIEKHPRKLVLLSDNKEYAPIYLSDDEMERVRIIGKVLWICRELR
;
A
#
# COMPACT_ATOMS: atom_id res chain seq x y z
N MET A 1 18.91 -6.21 -14.66
CA MET A 1 18.90 -4.76 -14.86
C MET A 1 20.28 -4.36 -15.38
N ASN A 2 20.35 -3.83 -16.59
CA ASN A 2 21.62 -3.41 -17.19
C ASN A 2 22.04 -2.09 -16.54
N LYS A 3 23.06 -2.14 -15.68
CA LYS A 3 23.67 -0.95 -15.08
C LYS A 3 24.63 -0.32 -16.10
N ASN A 4 24.09 0.38 -17.08
CA ASN A 4 24.87 1.01 -18.13
C ASN A 4 25.72 2.16 -17.56
N PHE A 5 27.05 2.05 -17.60
CA PHE A 5 27.98 3.01 -17.07
C PHE A 5 27.84 4.40 -17.72
N ASN A 6 27.57 4.45 -19.03
CA ASN A 6 27.46 5.74 -19.72
C ASN A 6 26.21 6.51 -19.23
N VAL A 7 25.06 5.84 -19.10
CA VAL A 7 23.84 6.45 -18.57
C VAL A 7 24.03 6.92 -17.12
N PHE A 8 24.69 6.13 -16.30
CA PHE A 8 25.07 6.53 -14.93
C PHE A 8 25.94 7.79 -14.94
N PHE A 9 26.99 7.82 -15.77
CA PHE A 9 27.90 8.97 -15.86
C PHE A 9 27.18 10.22 -16.36
N GLU A 10 26.31 10.12 -17.38
CA GLU A 10 25.48 11.22 -17.87
C GLU A 10 24.60 11.81 -16.76
N ARG A 11 23.95 10.97 -15.98
CA ARG A 11 23.10 11.40 -14.88
C ARG A 11 23.89 12.09 -13.77
N VAL A 12 25.01 11.50 -13.35
CA VAL A 12 25.90 12.13 -12.36
C VAL A 12 26.44 13.45 -12.88
N SER A 13 26.84 13.52 -14.16
CA SER A 13 27.34 14.75 -14.80
C SER A 13 26.28 15.84 -14.82
N ALA A 14 25.05 15.51 -15.16
CA ALA A 14 23.94 16.46 -15.14
C ALA A 14 23.59 16.94 -13.73
N ALA A 15 23.68 16.05 -12.73
CA ALA A 15 23.31 16.36 -11.35
C ALA A 15 24.36 17.18 -10.60
N LEU A 16 25.66 16.88 -10.81
CA LEU A 16 26.77 17.47 -10.08
C LEU A 16 27.64 18.39 -10.95
N GLU A 17 27.22 18.68 -12.16
CA GLU A 17 27.88 19.54 -13.14
C GLU A 17 29.35 19.13 -13.45
N ILE A 18 29.66 17.84 -13.32
CA ILE A 18 30.99 17.31 -13.61
C ILE A 18 31.19 17.10 -15.13
N LYS A 19 32.40 17.34 -15.60
CA LYS A 19 32.72 17.30 -17.05
C LYS A 19 33.64 16.15 -17.43
N SER A 20 34.20 15.44 -16.46
CA SER A 20 35.20 14.42 -16.74
C SER A 20 35.12 13.20 -15.80
N LEU A 21 35.60 12.05 -16.32
CA LEU A 21 35.75 10.83 -15.50
C LEU A 21 36.78 11.01 -14.36
N SER A 22 37.67 11.98 -14.47
CA SER A 22 38.63 12.34 -13.43
C SER A 22 37.92 13.00 -12.24
N GLU A 23 36.97 13.88 -12.49
CA GLU A 23 36.14 14.51 -11.48
C GLU A 23 35.23 13.49 -10.80
N LEU A 24 34.66 12.56 -11.59
CA LEU A 24 33.90 11.45 -11.03
C LEU A 24 34.74 10.60 -10.05
N ALA A 25 36.01 10.33 -10.39
CA ALA A 25 36.92 9.58 -9.53
C ALA A 25 37.20 10.30 -8.20
N VAL A 26 37.32 11.62 -8.22
CA VAL A 26 37.50 12.45 -7.01
C VAL A 26 36.25 12.41 -6.14
N ILE A 27 35.06 12.61 -6.73
CA ILE A 27 33.80 12.61 -6.01
C ILE A 27 33.51 11.23 -5.34
N LEU A 28 33.83 10.17 -6.05
CA LEU A 28 33.65 8.80 -5.54
C LEU A 28 34.79 8.34 -4.62
N ASN A 29 35.82 9.17 -4.42
CA ASN A 29 37.02 8.82 -3.68
C ASN A 29 37.66 7.49 -4.14
N VAL A 30 37.77 7.29 -5.47
CA VAL A 30 38.33 6.08 -6.10
C VAL A 30 39.45 6.44 -7.07
N ASN A 31 40.30 5.44 -7.39
CA ASN A 31 41.33 5.57 -8.40
C ASN A 31 40.73 5.65 -9.82
N ARG A 32 41.37 6.40 -10.71
CA ARG A 32 40.99 6.47 -12.15
C ARG A 32 40.93 5.09 -12.82
N SER A 33 41.77 4.15 -12.40
CA SER A 33 41.74 2.76 -12.90
C SER A 33 40.42 2.06 -12.59
N SER A 34 39.81 2.32 -11.42
CA SER A 34 38.50 1.77 -11.04
C SER A 34 37.40 2.28 -11.96
N ILE A 35 37.40 3.56 -12.29
CA ILE A 35 36.46 4.16 -13.26
C ILE A 35 36.61 3.53 -14.63
N THR A 36 37.88 3.38 -15.09
CA THR A 36 38.17 2.77 -16.39
C THR A 36 37.71 1.30 -16.46
N GLN A 37 37.90 0.54 -15.38
CA GLN A 37 37.44 -0.84 -15.30
C GLN A 37 35.91 -0.96 -15.30
N ALA A 38 35.20 -0.12 -14.52
CA ALA A 38 33.76 -0.07 -14.49
C ALA A 38 33.17 0.26 -15.87
N ARG A 39 33.75 1.25 -16.56
CA ARG A 39 33.39 1.60 -17.94
C ARG A 39 33.61 0.44 -18.92
N LYS A 40 34.76 -0.25 -18.86
CA LYS A 40 35.04 -1.42 -19.72
C LYS A 40 34.09 -2.58 -19.48
N LYS A 41 33.64 -2.78 -18.23
CA LYS A 41 32.68 -3.83 -17.84
C LYS A 41 31.22 -3.38 -18.03
N ASP A 42 30.98 -2.15 -18.45
CA ASP A 42 29.67 -1.51 -18.52
C ASP A 42 28.84 -1.75 -17.25
N SER A 43 29.46 -1.62 -16.09
CA SER A 43 28.87 -1.95 -14.78
C SER A 43 29.23 -0.91 -13.74
N VAL A 44 28.24 -0.47 -12.96
CA VAL A 44 28.39 0.48 -11.85
C VAL A 44 28.42 -0.28 -10.53
N PRO A 45 29.51 -0.18 -9.73
CA PRO A 45 29.54 -0.79 -8.41
C PRO A 45 28.51 -0.17 -7.47
N ALA A 46 27.81 -1.00 -6.69
CA ALA A 46 26.73 -0.56 -5.79
C ALA A 46 27.24 0.43 -4.71
N ASN A 47 28.49 0.29 -4.26
CA ASN A 47 29.10 1.22 -3.28
C ASN A 47 29.22 2.64 -3.83
N TRP A 48 29.35 2.85 -5.15
CA TRP A 48 29.39 4.20 -5.74
C TRP A 48 28.03 4.89 -5.65
N LEU A 49 26.94 4.14 -5.81
CA LEU A 49 25.59 4.68 -5.64
C LEU A 49 25.35 5.12 -4.20
N LEU A 50 25.81 4.30 -3.24
CA LEU A 50 25.72 4.62 -1.80
C LEU A 50 26.58 5.81 -1.43
N GLU A 51 27.78 5.96 -2.02
CA GLU A 51 28.65 7.10 -1.78
C GLU A 51 28.03 8.41 -2.28
N LEU A 52 27.49 8.40 -3.50
CA LEU A 52 26.79 9.55 -4.07
C LEU A 52 25.53 9.93 -3.28
N PHE A 53 24.84 8.95 -2.73
CA PHE A 53 23.71 9.20 -1.82
C PHE A 53 24.17 9.86 -0.52
N ARG A 54 25.20 9.31 0.12
CA ARG A 54 25.69 9.81 1.43
C ARG A 54 26.33 11.20 1.34
N SER A 55 27.13 11.43 0.31
CA SER A 55 27.90 12.66 0.16
C SER A 55 27.12 13.78 -0.52
N HIS A 56 26.21 13.46 -1.43
CA HIS A 56 25.52 14.45 -2.26
C HIS A 56 23.99 14.34 -2.23
N GLY A 57 23.41 13.33 -1.58
CA GLY A 57 21.95 13.12 -1.55
C GLY A 57 21.34 12.62 -2.88
N LEU A 58 22.17 12.14 -3.81
CA LEU A 58 21.66 11.59 -5.08
C LEU A 58 20.95 10.27 -4.85
N ASN A 59 19.74 10.15 -5.44
CA ASN A 59 18.93 8.97 -5.32
C ASN A 59 19.52 7.80 -6.12
N PRO A 60 19.88 6.66 -5.48
CA PRO A 60 20.38 5.48 -6.17
C PRO A 60 19.43 4.94 -7.24
N ASP A 61 18.12 4.93 -6.96
CA ASP A 61 17.11 4.43 -7.90
C ASP A 61 17.00 5.35 -9.13
N TRP A 62 17.16 6.66 -8.95
CA TRP A 62 17.25 7.60 -10.07
C TRP A 62 18.52 7.39 -10.89
N LEU A 63 19.65 7.17 -10.26
CA LEU A 63 20.91 6.89 -10.94
C LEU A 63 20.84 5.62 -11.79
N GLU A 64 20.07 4.62 -11.36
CA GLU A 64 19.86 3.35 -12.08
C GLU A 64 18.72 3.42 -13.13
N GLY A 65 17.55 3.91 -12.75
CA GLY A 65 16.31 3.86 -13.55
C GLY A 65 15.92 5.16 -14.24
N GLY A 66 16.16 6.30 -13.62
CA GLY A 66 15.80 7.63 -14.13
C GLY A 66 14.37 8.10 -13.80
N ASP A 67 13.49 7.20 -13.37
CA ASP A 67 12.05 7.48 -13.19
C ASP A 67 11.66 7.99 -11.80
N CYS A 68 12.64 8.20 -10.91
CA CYS A 68 12.47 8.64 -9.53
C CYS A 68 12.97 10.07 -9.32
N PRO A 69 12.63 10.72 -8.19
CA PRO A 69 13.25 12.01 -7.85
C PRO A 69 14.79 11.93 -7.83
N GLN A 70 15.44 12.91 -8.43
CA GLN A 70 16.92 12.97 -8.54
C GLN A 70 17.61 13.05 -7.19
N TRP A 71 17.03 13.78 -6.24
CA TRP A 71 17.59 14.07 -4.92
C TRP A 71 16.75 13.42 -3.83
N LEU A 72 17.43 12.83 -2.84
CA LEU A 72 16.83 12.38 -1.59
C LEU A 72 17.43 13.21 -0.44
N LYS A 73 16.57 13.79 0.38
CA LYS A 73 17.04 14.37 1.64
C LYS A 73 17.41 13.24 2.60
N PRO A 74 18.56 13.32 3.31
CA PRO A 74 18.88 12.38 4.37
C PRO A 74 17.72 12.35 5.39
N GLY A 75 17.08 11.19 5.56
CA GLY A 75 15.92 11.03 6.44
C GLY A 75 14.55 11.10 5.75
N GLU A 76 14.43 11.51 4.50
CA GLU A 76 13.23 11.26 3.72
C GLU A 76 13.26 9.80 3.25
N ALA A 77 12.41 8.96 3.85
CA ALA A 77 12.13 7.63 3.31
C ALA A 77 11.63 7.83 1.87
N VAL A 78 12.27 7.16 0.90
CA VAL A 78 11.77 7.13 -0.48
C VAL A 78 10.35 6.63 -0.42
N GLU A 79 9.41 7.52 -0.64
CA GLU A 79 8.02 7.13 -0.69
C GLU A 79 7.86 6.21 -1.88
N ARG A 80 7.77 4.90 -1.61
CA ARG A 80 7.63 3.89 -2.67
C ARG A 80 6.42 4.29 -3.52
N ARG A 81 6.62 4.38 -4.83
CA ARG A 81 5.55 4.69 -5.79
C ARG A 81 4.33 3.78 -5.62
N PHE A 82 4.59 2.53 -5.23
CA PHE A 82 3.58 1.53 -4.97
C PHE A 82 3.70 0.98 -3.55
N PHE A 83 2.57 0.75 -2.93
CA PHE A 83 2.44 0.18 -1.59
C PHE A 83 1.71 -1.17 -1.71
N PRO A 84 2.27 -2.28 -1.18
CA PRO A 84 1.62 -3.57 -1.18
C PRO A 84 0.55 -3.63 -0.09
N VAL A 85 -0.69 -3.85 -0.49
CA VAL A 85 -1.83 -4.07 0.42
C VAL A 85 -2.06 -5.57 0.53
N PRO A 86 -2.06 -6.17 1.75
CA PRO A 86 -2.28 -7.59 1.92
C PRO A 86 -3.73 -7.98 1.62
N LYS A 87 -3.91 -9.09 0.91
CA LYS A 87 -5.18 -9.79 0.77
C LYS A 87 -5.26 -10.85 1.86
N VAL A 88 -6.33 -10.83 2.66
CA VAL A 88 -6.50 -11.70 3.82
C VAL A 88 -7.79 -12.50 3.74
N GLN A 89 -7.79 -13.70 4.32
CA GLN A 89 -9.03 -14.46 4.51
C GLN A 89 -9.91 -13.80 5.58
N ALA A 90 -11.21 -13.70 5.30
CA ALA A 90 -12.19 -13.22 6.27
C ALA A 90 -12.38 -14.24 7.40
N ARG A 91 -11.66 -14.08 8.52
CA ARG A 91 -11.84 -14.86 9.75
C ARG A 91 -11.78 -13.94 10.96
N LEU A 92 -12.73 -14.07 11.87
CA LEU A 92 -12.64 -13.48 13.20
C LEU A 92 -11.81 -14.40 14.08
N CYS A 93 -10.72 -13.86 14.66
CA CYS A 93 -10.02 -14.57 15.73
C CYS A 93 -10.66 -14.18 17.07
N ALA A 94 -11.10 -15.17 17.85
CA ALA A 94 -11.59 -14.97 19.17
C ALA A 94 -10.47 -14.38 20.06
N GLY A 95 -10.66 -13.17 20.60
CA GLY A 95 -9.92 -12.70 21.76
C GLY A 95 -9.19 -11.38 21.72
N ALA A 96 -8.91 -10.75 20.62
CA ALA A 96 -8.11 -9.53 20.63
C ALA A 96 -8.48 -8.52 19.55
N GLY A 97 -9.53 -7.83 19.72
CA GLY A 97 -9.86 -6.48 19.18
C GLY A 97 -9.32 -6.02 17.81
N SER A 98 -8.46 -6.74 17.11
CA SER A 98 -7.98 -6.41 15.77
C SER A 98 -8.03 -7.63 14.86
N PHE A 99 -8.15 -7.45 13.54
CA PHE A 99 -7.56 -8.43 12.67
C PHE A 99 -6.10 -8.48 13.11
N GLU A 100 -5.76 -9.40 13.98
CA GLU A 100 -4.37 -9.71 14.12
C GLU A 100 -3.88 -10.14 12.75
N VAL A 101 -2.70 -9.67 12.39
CA VAL A 101 -1.93 -10.07 11.21
C VAL A 101 -1.56 -11.57 11.24
N GLY A 102 -2.26 -12.37 12.05
CA GLY A 102 -2.37 -13.80 12.03
C GLY A 102 -3.42 -14.34 11.06
N ALA A 103 -4.28 -13.50 10.49
CA ALA A 103 -5.07 -13.87 9.33
C ALA A 103 -4.07 -14.20 8.21
N ARG A 104 -4.13 -15.41 7.70
CA ARG A 104 -3.21 -15.89 6.66
C ARG A 104 -3.28 -14.92 5.47
N VAL A 105 -2.21 -14.15 5.25
CA VAL A 105 -2.08 -13.34 4.05
C VAL A 105 -1.96 -14.30 2.87
N GLU A 106 -2.88 -14.16 1.92
CA GLU A 106 -2.91 -15.00 0.71
C GLU A 106 -2.05 -14.41 -0.40
N ASP A 107 -2.11 -13.08 -0.56
CA ASP A 107 -1.43 -12.36 -1.63
C ASP A 107 -1.24 -10.88 -1.28
N TYR A 108 -0.55 -10.13 -2.15
CA TYR A 108 -0.37 -8.69 -2.05
C TYR A 108 -0.73 -8.00 -3.36
N TYR A 109 -1.54 -6.96 -3.30
CA TYR A 109 -1.88 -6.11 -4.44
C TYR A 109 -1.18 -4.76 -4.34
N SER A 110 -0.50 -4.35 -5.39
CA SER A 110 0.24 -3.10 -5.44
C SER A 110 -0.63 -1.93 -5.87
N PHE A 111 -0.83 -0.97 -4.97
CA PHE A 111 -1.55 0.28 -5.24
C PHE A 111 -0.59 1.47 -5.29
N GLN A 112 -0.94 2.51 -6.05
CA GLN A 112 -0.19 3.76 -5.98
C GLN A 112 -0.26 4.35 -4.57
N THR A 113 0.89 4.58 -3.94
CA THR A 113 1.01 5.10 -2.58
C THR A 113 0.22 6.40 -2.37
N LYS A 114 0.36 7.35 -3.31
CA LYS A 114 -0.37 8.63 -3.25
C LYS A 114 -1.89 8.48 -3.35
N TRP A 115 -2.37 7.43 -4.02
CA TRP A 115 -3.81 7.15 -4.11
C TRP A 115 -4.34 6.62 -2.78
N LEU A 116 -3.64 5.66 -2.14
CA LEU A 116 -4.03 5.13 -0.84
C LEU A 116 -4.02 6.21 0.25
N GLN A 117 -3.00 7.06 0.29
CA GLN A 117 -2.89 8.16 1.27
C GLN A 117 -4.06 9.14 1.20
N LYS A 118 -4.63 9.38 0.01
CA LYS A 118 -5.85 10.19 -0.14
C LYS A 118 -7.10 9.49 0.39
N LYS A 119 -7.07 8.17 0.57
CA LYS A 119 -8.21 7.38 1.02
C LYS A 119 -8.19 7.15 2.53
N GLY A 120 -7.01 7.05 3.14
CA GLY A 120 -6.85 6.80 4.57
C GLY A 120 -5.47 6.30 4.96
N ALA A 121 -5.39 5.53 6.04
CA ALA A 121 -4.15 5.00 6.58
C ALA A 121 -3.72 3.72 5.83
N LYS A 122 -2.87 3.87 4.81
CA LYS A 122 -2.45 2.76 3.93
C LYS A 122 -1.88 1.54 4.68
N GLU A 123 -1.23 1.76 5.83
CA GLU A 123 -0.66 0.71 6.68
C GLU A 123 -1.74 -0.12 7.40
N LYS A 124 -2.97 0.38 7.44
CA LYS A 124 -4.13 -0.26 8.05
C LYS A 124 -5.12 -0.78 7.01
N MET A 125 -4.74 -0.79 5.73
CA MET A 125 -5.60 -1.27 4.66
C MET A 125 -5.38 -2.75 4.38
N VAL A 126 -6.47 -3.46 4.12
CA VAL A 126 -6.49 -4.88 3.72
C VAL A 126 -7.47 -5.10 2.59
N LEU A 127 -7.23 -6.14 1.80
CA LEU A 127 -8.17 -6.65 0.79
C LEU A 127 -8.85 -7.92 1.32
N MET A 128 -10.12 -8.08 0.98
CA MET A 128 -10.91 -9.24 1.36
C MET A 128 -11.87 -9.63 0.24
N ASP A 129 -12.00 -10.92 -0.05
CA ASP A 129 -12.99 -11.41 -0.99
C ASP A 129 -14.38 -11.43 -0.37
N ILE A 130 -15.37 -11.17 -1.20
CA ILE A 130 -16.79 -11.17 -0.84
C ILE A 130 -17.42 -12.50 -1.25
N PHE A 131 -18.18 -13.06 -0.34
CA PHE A 131 -19.00 -14.25 -0.57
C PHE A 131 -20.47 -13.91 -0.36
N GLY A 132 -21.30 -14.29 -1.34
CA GLY A 132 -22.74 -14.05 -1.34
C GLY A 132 -23.16 -12.70 -1.93
N ASN A 133 -24.47 -12.50 -2.05
CA ASN A 133 -25.08 -11.43 -2.83
C ASN A 133 -25.86 -10.41 -1.98
N SER A 134 -25.61 -10.35 -0.67
CA SER A 134 -26.37 -9.45 0.21
C SER A 134 -26.16 -7.96 -0.10
N MET A 135 -25.04 -7.61 -0.73
CA MET A 135 -24.72 -6.23 -1.12
C MET A 135 -24.87 -5.96 -2.64
N SER A 136 -25.53 -6.90 -3.37
CA SER A 136 -25.88 -6.68 -4.77
C SER A 136 -26.90 -5.55 -4.92
N PRO A 137 -26.83 -4.77 -5.99
CA PRO A 137 -25.98 -4.91 -7.19
C PRO A 137 -24.58 -4.29 -7.07
N GLU A 138 -24.30 -3.49 -6.02
CA GLU A 138 -23.07 -2.73 -5.91
C GLU A 138 -21.87 -3.64 -5.64
N ILE A 139 -21.96 -4.53 -4.64
CA ILE A 139 -20.94 -5.53 -4.32
C ILE A 139 -21.55 -6.91 -4.52
N LYS A 140 -20.89 -7.76 -5.31
CA LYS A 140 -21.37 -9.08 -5.70
C LYS A 140 -20.47 -10.19 -5.17
N ASP A 141 -20.98 -11.40 -5.22
CA ASP A 141 -20.20 -12.60 -4.96
C ASP A 141 -18.97 -12.67 -5.87
N GLY A 142 -17.80 -12.94 -5.27
CA GLY A 142 -16.51 -12.97 -5.96
C GLY A 142 -15.82 -11.62 -6.14
N ASP A 143 -16.42 -10.50 -5.72
CA ASP A 143 -15.72 -9.22 -5.68
C ASP A 143 -14.65 -9.21 -4.59
N THR A 144 -13.60 -8.42 -4.79
CA THR A 144 -12.61 -8.11 -3.75
C THR A 144 -12.79 -6.66 -3.29
N VAL A 145 -12.84 -6.42 -1.98
CA VAL A 145 -12.99 -5.07 -1.41
C VAL A 145 -11.73 -4.61 -0.69
N LEU A 146 -11.44 -3.31 -0.79
CA LEU A 146 -10.40 -2.64 0.00
C LEU A 146 -11.04 -2.04 1.25
N ILE A 147 -10.52 -2.41 2.41
CA ILE A 147 -11.01 -2.00 3.73
C ILE A 147 -9.92 -1.20 4.43
N ASP A 148 -10.27 -0.02 4.97
CA ASP A 148 -9.41 0.73 5.87
C ASP A 148 -9.83 0.49 7.32
N GLN A 149 -9.03 -0.25 8.06
CA GLN A 149 -9.26 -0.63 9.45
C GLN A 149 -9.06 0.54 10.45
N SER A 150 -8.51 1.67 10.00
CA SER A 150 -8.40 2.88 10.81
C SER A 150 -9.70 3.70 10.85
N GLN A 151 -10.63 3.45 9.90
CA GLN A 151 -11.90 4.16 9.78
C GLN A 151 -13.04 3.31 10.37
N THR A 152 -13.22 3.38 11.68
CA THR A 152 -14.25 2.63 12.42
C THR A 152 -15.41 3.49 12.90
N ASP A 153 -15.33 4.81 12.77
CA ASP A 153 -16.43 5.71 13.07
C ASP A 153 -17.60 5.50 12.10
N ILE A 154 -18.79 5.32 12.65
CA ILE A 154 -19.98 5.00 11.87
C ILE A 154 -20.62 6.28 11.34
N TYR A 155 -20.69 6.37 10.02
CA TYR A 155 -21.47 7.38 9.29
C TYR A 155 -22.60 6.68 8.54
N ALA A 156 -23.82 7.22 8.66
CA ALA A 156 -25.03 6.64 8.07
C ALA A 156 -24.90 6.43 6.56
N GLY A 157 -25.32 5.26 6.09
CA GLY A 157 -25.32 4.89 4.67
C GLY A 157 -23.97 4.47 4.09
N ILE A 158 -22.89 4.52 4.87
CA ILE A 158 -21.57 4.06 4.43
C ILE A 158 -21.45 2.54 4.62
N VAL A 159 -20.68 1.91 3.74
CA VAL A 159 -20.43 0.45 3.75
C VAL A 159 -19.22 0.14 4.62
N TYR A 160 -19.40 -0.81 5.53
CA TYR A 160 -18.36 -1.28 6.44
C TYR A 160 -18.22 -2.80 6.39
N ALA A 161 -17.02 -3.29 6.65
CA ALA A 161 -16.82 -4.65 7.09
C ALA A 161 -17.13 -4.71 8.58
N VAL A 162 -17.99 -5.62 8.97
CA VAL A 162 -18.54 -5.76 10.33
C VAL A 162 -18.36 -7.19 10.79
N GLY A 163 -17.85 -7.35 12.00
CA GLY A 163 -17.83 -8.62 12.72
C GLY A 163 -19.06 -8.71 13.65
N VAL A 164 -19.80 -9.77 13.52
CA VAL A 164 -20.89 -10.11 14.42
C VAL A 164 -20.65 -11.54 14.88
N GLU A 165 -20.42 -11.72 16.18
CA GLU A 165 -19.97 -13.00 16.73
C GLU A 165 -18.73 -13.51 15.95
N ASP A 166 -18.81 -14.68 15.31
CA ASP A 166 -17.72 -15.30 14.56
C ASP A 166 -17.82 -15.05 13.04
N THR A 167 -18.75 -14.21 12.60
CA THR A 167 -19.00 -13.96 11.18
C THR A 167 -18.58 -12.56 10.77
N ILE A 168 -17.86 -12.47 9.65
CA ILE A 168 -17.58 -11.19 8.99
C ILE A 168 -18.56 -10.97 7.85
N MET A 169 -19.14 -9.80 7.80
CA MET A 169 -20.06 -9.40 6.74
C MET A 169 -19.80 -7.97 6.30
N VAL A 170 -20.21 -7.64 5.08
CA VAL A 170 -20.19 -6.27 4.56
C VAL A 170 -21.61 -5.75 4.55
N LYS A 171 -21.84 -4.60 5.18
CA LYS A 171 -23.17 -3.99 5.34
C LYS A 171 -23.08 -2.46 5.32
N ARG A 172 -24.19 -1.80 4.95
CA ARG A 172 -24.38 -0.39 5.30
C ARG A 172 -24.82 -0.29 6.75
N ILE A 173 -24.33 0.72 7.45
CA ILE A 173 -24.66 0.88 8.85
C ILE A 173 -25.46 2.17 9.05
N GLU A 174 -26.53 2.06 9.83
CA GLU A 174 -27.24 3.20 10.39
C GLU A 174 -27.19 3.13 11.91
N LYS A 175 -26.77 4.23 12.52
CA LYS A 175 -26.70 4.36 13.98
C LYS A 175 -27.86 5.22 14.46
N HIS A 176 -28.70 4.64 15.28
CA HIS A 176 -29.79 5.30 15.99
C HIS A 176 -29.52 5.32 17.50
N PRO A 177 -30.21 6.17 18.30
CA PRO A 177 -30.13 6.08 19.74
C PRO A 177 -30.48 4.66 20.22
N ARG A 178 -29.55 4.00 20.93
CA ARG A 178 -29.69 2.63 21.49
C ARG A 178 -29.96 1.52 20.47
N LYS A 179 -29.64 1.75 19.17
CA LYS A 179 -29.89 0.79 18.13
C LYS A 179 -28.89 0.94 16.97
N LEU A 180 -28.36 -0.17 16.50
CA LEU A 180 -27.57 -0.26 15.29
C LEU A 180 -28.36 -1.06 14.26
N VAL A 181 -28.40 -0.59 13.02
CA VAL A 181 -29.08 -1.30 11.93
C VAL A 181 -28.05 -1.62 10.85
N LEU A 182 -27.91 -2.91 10.54
CA LEU A 182 -27.08 -3.38 9.45
C LEU A 182 -27.96 -3.66 8.23
N LEU A 183 -27.75 -2.87 7.17
CA LEU A 183 -28.54 -2.90 5.95
C LEU A 183 -27.80 -3.61 4.83
N SER A 184 -28.56 -4.44 4.12
CA SER A 184 -28.14 -5.03 2.84
C SER A 184 -28.59 -4.15 1.68
N ASP A 185 -27.76 -3.98 0.65
CA ASP A 185 -28.18 -3.29 -0.58
C ASP A 185 -29.17 -4.15 -1.38
N ASN A 186 -29.05 -5.47 -1.28
CA ASN A 186 -30.03 -6.40 -1.84
C ASN A 186 -31.26 -6.49 -0.95
N LYS A 187 -32.40 -6.06 -1.48
CA LYS A 187 -33.68 -5.97 -0.76
C LYS A 187 -34.28 -7.34 -0.39
N GLU A 188 -33.76 -8.44 -0.94
CA GLU A 188 -34.15 -9.79 -0.55
C GLU A 188 -33.63 -10.17 0.85
N TYR A 189 -32.66 -9.42 1.37
CA TYR A 189 -32.08 -9.62 2.69
C TYR A 189 -32.67 -8.63 3.69
N ALA A 190 -33.31 -9.14 4.72
CA ALA A 190 -33.89 -8.31 5.79
C ALA A 190 -32.79 -7.51 6.54
N PRO A 191 -33.09 -6.30 7.02
CA PRO A 191 -32.21 -5.57 7.93
C PRO A 191 -31.95 -6.34 9.21
N ILE A 192 -30.73 -6.25 9.76
CA ILE A 192 -30.38 -6.78 11.06
C ILE A 192 -30.44 -5.64 12.06
N TYR A 193 -31.31 -5.76 13.05
CA TYR A 193 -31.47 -4.77 14.12
C TYR A 193 -30.75 -5.27 15.36
N LEU A 194 -29.89 -4.42 15.92
CA LEU A 194 -29.08 -4.73 17.10
C LEU A 194 -29.35 -3.66 18.14
N SER A 195 -29.79 -4.10 19.31
CA SER A 195 -30.11 -3.22 20.45
C SER A 195 -29.11 -3.42 21.58
N ASP A 196 -28.95 -2.39 22.39
CA ASP A 196 -28.14 -2.32 23.63
C ASP A 196 -27.08 -3.45 23.79
N ASP A 197 -27.41 -4.58 24.39
CA ASP A 197 -26.48 -5.69 24.69
C ASP A 197 -25.94 -6.38 23.42
N GLU A 198 -26.69 -6.39 22.33
CA GLU A 198 -26.27 -6.96 21.06
C GLU A 198 -25.25 -6.08 20.34
N MET A 199 -25.28 -4.77 20.58
CA MET A 199 -24.31 -3.83 20.02
C MET A 199 -22.89 -4.09 20.55
N GLU A 200 -22.73 -4.59 21.76
CA GLU A 200 -21.43 -4.94 22.33
C GLU A 200 -20.76 -6.12 21.60
N ARG A 201 -21.55 -6.96 20.93
CA ARG A 201 -21.08 -8.09 20.13
C ARG A 201 -20.71 -7.71 18.69
N VAL A 202 -20.99 -6.45 18.33
CA VAL A 202 -20.67 -5.94 16.99
C VAL A 202 -19.35 -5.23 16.99
N ARG A 203 -18.55 -5.54 16.01
CA ARG A 203 -17.27 -4.92 15.82
C ARG A 203 -17.17 -4.32 14.43
N ILE A 204 -16.94 -3.03 14.36
CA ILE A 204 -16.62 -2.37 13.09
C ILE A 204 -15.15 -2.67 12.75
N ILE A 205 -14.94 -3.44 11.70
CA ILE A 205 -13.63 -3.84 11.25
C ILE A 205 -12.96 -2.70 10.48
N GLY A 206 -13.73 -2.03 9.63
CA GLY A 206 -13.26 -0.89 8.87
C GLY A 206 -14.20 -0.50 7.75
N LYS A 207 -13.95 0.67 7.19
CA LYS A 207 -14.71 1.22 6.08
C LYS A 207 -14.28 0.60 4.75
N VAL A 208 -15.24 0.21 3.93
CA VAL A 208 -15.01 -0.23 2.55
C VAL A 208 -14.75 1.00 1.67
N LEU A 209 -13.60 1.02 0.98
CA LEU A 209 -13.14 2.17 0.21
C LEU A 209 -13.17 1.96 -1.31
N TRP A 210 -13.08 0.71 -1.76
CA TRP A 210 -12.95 0.38 -3.17
C TRP A 210 -13.32 -1.08 -3.42
N ILE A 211 -13.74 -1.37 -4.64
CA ILE A 211 -14.18 -2.69 -5.10
C ILE A 211 -13.42 -3.04 -6.38
N CYS A 212 -12.99 -4.28 -6.49
CA CYS A 212 -12.47 -4.89 -7.71
C CYS A 212 -13.34 -6.08 -8.11
N ARG A 213 -13.65 -6.18 -9.39
CA ARG A 213 -14.40 -7.29 -9.96
C ARG A 213 -13.67 -7.87 -11.16
N GLU A 214 -13.47 -9.18 -11.14
CA GLU A 214 -13.04 -9.92 -12.32
C GLU A 214 -14.26 -10.27 -13.19
N LEU A 215 -14.16 -9.99 -14.47
CA LEU A 215 -15.18 -10.42 -15.44
C LEU A 215 -14.92 -11.87 -15.79
N ARG A 216 -15.95 -12.70 -15.63
CA ARG A 216 -15.93 -14.13 -15.99
C ARG A 216 -16.71 -14.36 -17.26
#